data_bab4999e49bbe659c4c77b02750230ad
#
_entry.id   bab4999e49bbe659c4c77b02750230ad
#
_cell.length_a   1.000
_cell.length_b   1.000
_cell.length_c   1.000
_cell.angle_alpha   90.00
_cell.angle_beta   90.00
_cell.angle_gamma   90.00
#
_symmetry.space_group_name_H-M   'P 1'
#
loop_
_entity.id
_entity.type
_entity.pdbx_description
1 polymer ?
#
loop_
_entity_poly.entity_id
_entity_poly.type
_entity_poly.pdbx_seq_one_letter_code
_entity_poly.pdbx_strand_id
1 'polypeptide(L)'
;IKKINDELANVEGLTVNYYEDIYEEDCYFLEAYSSEASKANGIKFLERYIEHDNLVCFGDNLNDIPMFELANEAYATANAVDELKNMATAVIGSCDEDGVARFLDKRFNA
;
A
#
# COMPACT_ATOMS: atom_id res chain seq x y z
N ILE A 1 11.67 -19.45 -10.61
CA ILE A 1 11.32 -18.19 -9.91
C ILE A 1 11.36 -18.36 -8.39
N LYS A 2 10.76 -19.41 -7.86
CA LYS A 2 10.74 -19.62 -6.40
C LYS A 2 12.15 -19.73 -5.83
N LYS A 3 13.06 -20.42 -6.52
CA LYS A 3 14.46 -20.55 -6.10
C LYS A 3 15.16 -19.19 -6.08
N ILE A 4 14.89 -18.35 -7.07
CA ILE A 4 15.44 -17.00 -7.15
C ILE A 4 14.90 -16.15 -6.01
N ASN A 5 13.60 -16.27 -5.72
CA ASN A 5 13.00 -15.58 -4.58
C ASN A 5 13.67 -15.95 -3.27
N ASP A 6 13.90 -17.26 -3.03
CA ASP A 6 14.53 -17.75 -1.80
C ASP A 6 15.96 -17.23 -1.64
N GLU A 7 16.70 -17.13 -2.73
CA GLU A 7 18.06 -16.59 -2.72
C GLU A 7 18.07 -15.07 -2.48
N LEU A 8 17.19 -14.32 -3.15
CA LEU A 8 17.12 -12.87 -3.04
C LEU A 8 16.57 -12.42 -1.68
N ALA A 9 15.68 -13.20 -1.08
CA ALA A 9 15.09 -12.86 0.23
C ALA A 9 16.13 -12.77 1.34
N ASN A 10 17.31 -13.38 1.16
CA ASN A 10 18.40 -13.35 2.13
C ASN A 10 19.40 -12.22 1.89
N VAL A 11 19.21 -11.40 0.86
CA VAL A 11 20.10 -10.28 0.56
C VAL A 11 19.72 -9.08 1.42
N GLU A 12 20.67 -8.59 2.20
CA GLU A 12 20.47 -7.41 3.04
C GLU A 12 20.19 -6.16 2.19
N GLY A 13 19.25 -5.34 2.62
CA GLY A 13 18.88 -4.11 1.94
C GLY A 13 17.95 -4.32 0.73
N LEU A 14 17.49 -5.54 0.51
CA LEU A 14 16.60 -5.87 -0.60
C LEU A 14 15.27 -6.41 -0.09
N THR A 15 14.18 -5.84 -0.59
CA THR A 15 12.83 -6.35 -0.35
C THR A 15 12.36 -7.10 -1.58
N VAL A 16 11.85 -8.30 -1.39
CA VAL A 16 11.43 -9.17 -2.48
C VAL A 16 9.99 -9.61 -2.27
N ASN A 17 9.16 -9.43 -3.28
CA ASN A 17 7.78 -9.90 -3.29
C ASN A 17 7.62 -10.97 -4.36
N TYR A 18 7.00 -12.07 -3.99
CA TYR A 18 6.74 -13.21 -4.89
C TYR A 18 5.26 -13.55 -4.77
N TYR A 19 4.54 -13.45 -5.90
CA TYR A 19 3.09 -13.69 -5.89
C TYR A 19 2.58 -14.18 -7.24
N GLU A 20 1.43 -14.86 -7.21
CA GLU A 20 0.75 -15.33 -8.41
C GLU A 20 -0.08 -14.20 -9.00
N ASP A 21 -0.09 -14.13 -10.35
CA ASP A 21 -0.94 -13.18 -11.06
C ASP A 21 -2.42 -13.50 -10.82
N ILE A 22 -3.19 -12.49 -10.47
CA ILE A 22 -4.64 -12.63 -10.23
C ILE A 22 -5.44 -12.85 -11.51
N TYR A 23 -4.86 -12.56 -12.68
CA TYR A 23 -5.52 -12.65 -13.98
C TYR A 23 -5.13 -13.88 -14.80
N GLU A 24 -3.95 -14.46 -14.56
CA GLU A 24 -3.44 -15.62 -15.28
C GLU A 24 -2.99 -16.70 -14.31
N GLU A 25 -3.54 -17.91 -14.45
CA GLU A 25 -3.07 -19.06 -13.68
C GLU A 25 -1.64 -19.43 -14.07
N ASP A 26 -0.88 -19.95 -13.13
CA ASP A 26 0.51 -20.37 -13.30
C ASP A 26 1.47 -19.25 -13.74
N CYS A 27 1.05 -18.01 -13.66
CA CYS A 27 1.90 -16.86 -13.90
C CYS A 27 2.27 -16.21 -12.56
N TYR A 28 3.56 -16.09 -12.29
CA TYR A 28 4.07 -15.55 -11.03
C TYR A 28 4.92 -14.34 -11.29
N PHE A 29 4.85 -13.38 -10.38
CA PHE A 29 5.68 -12.19 -10.40
C PHE A 29 6.71 -12.24 -9.29
N LEU A 30 7.91 -11.80 -9.61
CA LEU A 30 8.98 -11.56 -8.65
C LEU A 30 9.37 -10.09 -8.76
N GLU A 31 9.18 -9.36 -7.68
CA GLU A 31 9.57 -7.96 -7.59
C GLU A 31 10.68 -7.82 -6.55
N ALA A 32 11.75 -7.14 -6.92
CA ALA A 32 12.84 -6.87 -6.01
C ALA A 32 13.17 -5.37 -6.04
N TYR A 33 13.27 -4.75 -4.87
CA TYR A 33 13.59 -3.34 -4.75
C TYR A 33 14.33 -3.07 -3.45
N SER A 34 14.93 -1.89 -3.36
CA SER A 34 15.62 -1.47 -2.14
C SER A 34 14.68 -1.48 -0.95
N SER A 35 15.14 -1.99 0.19
CA SER A 35 14.35 -1.97 1.43
C SER A 35 13.99 -0.56 1.90
N GLU A 36 14.71 0.46 1.40
CA GLU A 36 14.40 1.86 1.69
C GLU A 36 13.32 2.41 0.78
N ALA A 37 13.03 1.75 -0.34
CA ALA A 37 12.00 2.16 -1.30
C ALA A 37 10.63 1.62 -0.85
N SER A 38 9.92 2.38 -0.03
CA SER A 38 8.56 2.06 0.41
C SER A 38 7.69 3.31 0.38
N LYS A 39 6.37 3.11 0.38
CA LYS A 39 5.43 4.23 0.46
C LYS A 39 5.63 5.03 1.74
N ALA A 40 5.89 4.35 2.86
CA ALA A 40 6.16 5.01 4.14
C ALA A 40 7.43 5.86 4.08
N ASN A 41 8.51 5.33 3.51
CA ASN A 41 9.75 6.09 3.37
C ASN A 41 9.62 7.24 2.37
N GLY A 42 8.83 7.07 1.31
CA GLY A 42 8.49 8.14 0.38
C GLY A 42 7.78 9.30 1.08
N ILE A 43 6.83 9.01 1.93
CA ILE A 43 6.12 10.01 2.72
C ILE A 43 7.08 10.73 3.67
N LYS A 44 7.92 9.99 4.39
CA LYS A 44 8.91 10.59 5.29
C LYS A 44 9.87 11.52 4.56
N PHE A 45 10.25 11.16 3.34
CA PHE A 45 11.08 12.03 2.49
C PHE A 45 10.36 13.33 2.14
N LEU A 46 9.09 13.24 1.73
CA LEU A 46 8.27 14.42 1.39
C LEU A 46 8.01 15.32 2.59
N GLU A 47 7.88 14.77 3.78
CA GLU A 47 7.65 15.53 5.01
C GLU A 47 8.78 16.51 5.32
N ARG A 48 9.96 16.33 4.74
CA ARG A 48 11.07 17.29 4.85
C ARG A 48 10.78 18.59 4.11
N TYR A 49 9.88 18.57 3.14
CA TYR A 49 9.60 19.71 2.24
C TYR A 49 8.20 20.26 2.40
N ILE A 50 7.28 19.47 2.95
CA ILE A 50 5.87 19.81 3.05
C ILE A 50 5.44 19.73 4.51
N GLU A 51 4.96 20.83 5.05
CA GLU A 51 4.37 20.85 6.39
C GLU A 51 2.91 20.41 6.30
N HIS A 52 2.48 19.58 7.24
CA HIS A 52 1.09 19.12 7.31
C HIS A 52 0.71 18.82 8.75
N ASP A 53 -0.56 18.99 9.07
CA ASP A 53 -1.13 18.68 10.38
C ASP A 53 -1.83 17.32 10.38
N ASN A 54 -2.24 16.86 9.22
CA ASN A 54 -3.01 15.63 9.08
C ASN A 54 -2.58 14.86 7.83
N LEU A 55 -2.08 13.65 8.04
CA LEU A 55 -1.70 12.73 6.97
C LEU A 55 -2.84 11.73 6.74
N VAL A 56 -3.40 11.74 5.54
CA VAL A 56 -4.47 10.83 5.14
C VAL A 56 -3.94 9.89 4.06
N CYS A 57 -4.13 8.60 4.26
CA CYS A 57 -3.65 7.57 3.35
C CYS A 57 -4.76 6.65 2.89
N PHE A 58 -4.57 6.06 1.72
CA PHE A 58 -5.48 5.10 1.12
C PHE A 58 -4.70 3.86 0.71
N GLY A 59 -5.31 2.70 0.86
CA GLY A 59 -4.63 1.47 0.48
C GLY A 59 -5.56 0.28 0.33
N ASP A 60 -5.03 -0.81 -0.23
CA ASP A 60 -5.78 -2.02 -0.52
C ASP A 60 -5.03 -3.31 -0.20
N ASN A 61 -3.74 -3.26 0.06
CA ASN A 61 -2.94 -4.47 0.21
C ASN A 61 -1.94 -4.39 1.37
N LEU A 62 -1.31 -5.51 1.65
CA LEU A 62 -0.38 -5.68 2.78
C LEU A 62 0.81 -4.73 2.71
N ASN A 63 1.27 -4.39 1.52
CA ASN A 63 2.40 -3.46 1.35
C ASN A 63 2.06 -2.02 1.75
N ASP A 64 0.79 -1.72 2.01
CA ASP A 64 0.34 -0.42 2.48
C ASP A 64 0.34 -0.29 4.01
N ILE A 65 0.57 -1.39 4.74
CA ILE A 65 0.55 -1.39 6.21
C ILE A 65 1.50 -0.35 6.82
N PRO A 66 2.78 -0.27 6.40
CA PRO A 66 3.68 0.75 6.96
C PRO A 66 3.19 2.19 6.75
N MET A 67 2.55 2.46 5.61
CA MET A 67 1.96 3.77 5.33
C MET A 67 0.77 4.05 6.25
N PHE A 68 -0.07 3.05 6.50
CA PHE A 68 -1.21 3.17 7.40
C PHE A 68 -0.76 3.44 8.84
N GLU A 69 0.36 2.86 9.26
CA GLU A 69 0.91 3.10 10.59
C GLU A 69 1.37 4.55 10.79
N LEU A 70 1.82 5.21 9.74
CA LEU A 70 2.23 6.62 9.77
C LEU A 70 1.04 7.59 9.76
N ALA A 71 -0.08 7.18 9.19
CA ALA A 71 -1.19 8.08 8.90
C ALA A 71 -1.96 8.48 10.15
N ASN A 72 -2.48 9.71 10.14
CA ASN A 72 -3.47 10.15 11.12
C ASN A 72 -4.84 9.54 10.80
N GLU A 73 -5.15 9.44 9.51
CA GLU A 73 -6.34 8.78 9.02
C GLU A 73 -5.94 7.84 7.88
N ALA A 74 -6.43 6.62 7.89
CA ALA A 74 -6.14 5.65 6.86
C ALA A 74 -7.44 4.99 6.40
N TYR A 75 -7.66 4.94 5.11
CA TYR A 75 -8.88 4.40 4.52
C TYR A 75 -8.57 3.22 3.62
N ALA A 76 -9.16 2.08 3.92
CA ALA A 76 -9.04 0.89 3.10
C ALA A 76 -10.19 0.84 2.10
N THR A 77 -9.88 0.49 0.86
CA THR A 77 -10.94 0.27 -0.14
C THR A 77 -11.71 -1.01 0.18
N ALA A 78 -12.95 -1.10 -0.31
CA ALA A 78 -13.80 -2.27 -0.02
C ALA A 78 -13.21 -3.59 -0.54
N ASN A 79 -12.37 -3.52 -1.57
CA ASN A 79 -11.65 -4.67 -2.12
C ASN A 79 -10.32 -4.97 -1.39
N ALA A 80 -10.00 -4.24 -0.33
CA ALA A 80 -8.75 -4.42 0.40
C ALA A 80 -8.71 -5.74 1.16
N VAL A 81 -7.49 -6.18 1.50
CA VAL A 81 -7.29 -7.34 2.37
C VAL A 81 -7.80 -7.04 3.78
N ASP A 82 -8.28 -8.08 4.48
CA ASP A 82 -8.90 -7.91 5.79
C ASP A 82 -7.96 -7.30 6.84
N GLU A 83 -6.69 -7.64 6.80
CA GLU A 83 -5.69 -7.08 7.72
C GLU A 83 -5.62 -5.56 7.63
N LEU A 84 -5.69 -5.03 6.41
CA LEU A 84 -5.66 -3.60 6.20
C LEU A 84 -6.96 -2.93 6.64
N LYS A 85 -8.10 -3.57 6.36
CA LYS A 85 -9.41 -3.07 6.80
C LYS A 85 -9.49 -2.98 8.32
N ASN A 86 -8.88 -3.94 9.02
CA ASN A 86 -8.92 -3.97 10.48
C ASN A 86 -8.15 -2.82 11.13
N MET A 87 -7.13 -2.29 10.47
CA MET A 87 -6.35 -1.17 11.00
C MET A 87 -6.79 0.19 10.43
N ALA A 88 -7.70 0.20 9.47
CA ALA A 88 -8.17 1.42 8.84
C ALA A 88 -9.09 2.25 9.76
N THR A 89 -9.08 3.56 9.54
CA THR A 89 -10.06 4.47 10.16
C THR A 89 -11.47 4.11 9.71
N ALA A 90 -11.62 3.83 8.42
CA ALA A 90 -12.88 3.38 7.83
C ALA A 90 -12.63 2.66 6.51
N VAL A 91 -13.61 1.92 6.04
CA VAL A 91 -13.59 1.26 4.73
C VAL A 91 -14.44 2.12 3.79
N ILE A 92 -13.88 2.44 2.63
CA ILE A 92 -14.54 3.25 1.59
C ILE A 92 -14.92 2.37 0.40
N GLY A 93 -15.50 2.96 -0.63
CA GLY A 93 -15.88 2.24 -1.85
C GLY A 93 -14.69 1.54 -2.51
N SER A 94 -14.97 0.50 -3.30
CA SER A 94 -13.92 -0.26 -3.98
C SER A 94 -13.23 0.54 -5.08
N CYS A 95 -12.05 0.08 -5.51
CA CYS A 95 -11.34 0.69 -6.63
C CYS A 95 -12.16 0.66 -7.92
N ASP A 96 -12.94 -0.41 -8.13
CA ASP A 96 -13.81 -0.55 -9.30
C ASP A 96 -14.96 0.47 -9.32
N GLU A 97 -15.27 1.07 -8.18
CA GLU A 97 -16.33 2.06 -8.02
C GLU A 97 -15.79 3.47 -7.84
N ASP A 98 -14.51 3.69 -8.13
CA ASP A 98 -13.82 4.96 -7.92
C ASP A 98 -13.88 5.42 -6.45
N GLY A 99 -13.71 4.47 -5.52
CA GLY A 99 -13.90 4.69 -4.08
C GLY A 99 -13.09 5.85 -3.52
N VAL A 100 -11.81 5.95 -3.86
CA VAL A 100 -10.94 7.03 -3.38
C VAL A 100 -11.39 8.38 -3.95
N ALA A 101 -11.65 8.45 -5.25
CA ALA A 101 -12.09 9.68 -5.90
C ALA A 101 -13.41 10.18 -5.34
N ARG A 102 -14.36 9.28 -5.13
CA ARG A 102 -15.68 9.63 -4.54
C ARG A 102 -15.56 10.10 -3.10
N PHE A 103 -14.68 9.46 -2.32
CA PHE A 103 -14.43 9.85 -0.94
C PHE A 103 -13.84 11.26 -0.89
N LEU A 104 -12.84 11.55 -1.71
CA LEU A 104 -12.21 12.86 -1.78
C LEU A 104 -13.17 13.94 -2.23
N ASP A 105 -13.98 13.65 -3.23
CA ASP A 105 -14.99 14.59 -3.72
C ASP A 105 -16.01 14.95 -2.62
N LYS A 106 -16.52 13.94 -1.93
CA LYS A 106 -17.46 14.14 -0.83
C LYS A 106 -16.86 14.92 0.33
N ARG A 107 -15.59 14.66 0.65
CA ARG A 107 -14.91 15.31 1.77
C ARG A 107 -14.56 16.77 1.50
N PHE A 108 -14.10 17.09 0.28
CA PHE A 108 -13.59 18.42 -0.04
C PHE A 108 -14.51 19.29 -0.88
N ASN A 109 -15.49 18.72 -1.56
CA ASN A 109 -16.40 19.44 -2.45
C ASN A 109 -17.86 19.38 -1.99
N ALA A 110 -18.12 18.84 -0.83
CA ALA A 110 -19.48 18.75 -0.27
C ALA A 110 -19.97 20.08 0.27
#